data_f6d8e910ab9cf41ede983482979ebc28
#
_entry.id   f6d8e910ab9cf41ede983482979ebc28
#
_cell.length_a   1.000
_cell.length_b   1.000
_cell.length_c   1.000
_cell.angle_alpha   90.00
_cell.angle_beta   90.00
_cell.angle_gamma   90.00
#
_symmetry.space_group_name_H-M   'P 1'
#
loop_
_entity.id
_entity.type
_entity.pdbx_description
1 polymer ?
#
loop_
_entity_poly.entity_id
_entity_poly.type
_entity_poly.pdbx_seq_one_letter_code
_entity_poly.pdbx_strand_id
1 'polypeptide(L)'
;MVEAIKVPAEKTDGGMEKKQEYLLPFPGILPDHPLYFLKQVRDGIMDRLIVDPLRKAEFHVLQADKRLNMGKVLVEQKKEKLAEEVISKGEKYLERAVSGLMAYKSLGRPVPASIIDKLTRSLEKHVEVLTDLVAKTSGTVQSGLTGSLDFVKKLQGEVEKLK
;
A
#
# COMPACT_ATOMS: atom_id res chain seq x y z
N MET A 1 -50.08 -26.77 -18.87
CA MET A 1 -49.08 -27.60 -18.13
C MET A 1 -47.74 -26.90 -18.31
N VAL A 2 -47.26 -26.22 -17.28
CA VAL A 2 -45.97 -25.57 -17.30
C VAL A 2 -45.10 -26.31 -16.28
N GLU A 3 -44.11 -27.02 -16.78
CA GLU A 3 -43.19 -27.84 -15.99
C GLU A 3 -42.20 -26.94 -15.23
N ALA A 4 -42.21 -27.03 -13.91
CA ALA A 4 -41.32 -26.29 -13.05
C ALA A 4 -39.89 -26.84 -13.16
N ILE A 5 -38.95 -26.01 -13.63
CA ILE A 5 -37.51 -26.30 -13.63
C ILE A 5 -37.01 -26.26 -12.19
N LYS A 6 -36.65 -27.44 -11.68
CA LYS A 6 -36.04 -27.65 -10.38
C LYS A 6 -34.56 -27.20 -10.44
N VAL A 7 -34.23 -26.09 -9.79
CA VAL A 7 -32.84 -25.66 -9.60
C VAL A 7 -32.24 -26.56 -8.50
N PRO A 8 -31.07 -27.20 -8.72
CA PRO A 8 -30.40 -27.96 -7.67
C PRO A 8 -29.84 -27.03 -6.60
N ALA A 9 -30.15 -27.33 -5.35
CA ALA A 9 -29.55 -26.67 -4.20
C ALA A 9 -28.02 -26.93 -4.19
N GLU A 10 -27.25 -25.87 -4.33
CA GLU A 10 -25.81 -25.88 -4.22
C GLU A 10 -25.42 -26.12 -2.75
N LYS A 11 -24.67 -27.19 -2.52
CA LYS A 11 -24.18 -27.58 -1.20
C LYS A 11 -23.22 -26.52 -0.70
N THR A 12 -23.52 -25.90 0.42
CA THR A 12 -22.59 -25.11 1.25
C THR A 12 -21.47 -26.04 1.74
N ASP A 13 -20.36 -26.02 1.02
CA ASP A 13 -19.11 -26.58 1.49
C ASP A 13 -18.43 -25.55 2.41
N GLY A 14 -17.97 -26.04 3.59
CA GLY A 14 -17.42 -25.20 4.65
C GLY A 14 -16.26 -24.32 4.17
N GLY A 15 -16.55 -23.03 3.98
CA GLY A 15 -15.61 -22.08 3.45
C GLY A 15 -14.52 -21.74 4.45
N MET A 16 -13.28 -22.16 4.19
CA MET A 16 -12.14 -21.34 4.52
C MET A 16 -12.37 -19.97 3.87
N GLU A 17 -12.58 -18.92 4.66
CA GLU A 17 -12.55 -17.54 4.16
C GLU A 17 -11.21 -17.34 3.46
N LYS A 18 -11.19 -17.40 2.14
CA LYS A 18 -10.04 -16.99 1.34
C LYS A 18 -9.83 -15.52 1.65
N LYS A 19 -8.84 -15.23 2.51
CA LYS A 19 -8.39 -13.85 2.79
C LYS A 19 -8.19 -13.18 1.42
N GLN A 20 -9.04 -12.23 1.10
CA GLN A 20 -9.08 -11.61 -0.22
C GLN A 20 -7.71 -10.97 -0.48
N GLU A 21 -7.01 -11.42 -1.52
CA GLU A 21 -5.66 -10.95 -1.83
C GLU A 21 -5.65 -9.43 -2.01
N TYR A 22 -4.71 -8.75 -1.33
CA TYR A 22 -4.53 -7.31 -1.50
C TYR A 22 -3.73 -7.04 -2.76
N LEU A 23 -4.40 -6.54 -3.79
CA LEU A 23 -3.78 -6.20 -5.07
C LEU A 23 -3.21 -4.79 -5.05
N LEU A 24 -1.93 -4.66 -5.39
CA LEU A 24 -1.31 -3.36 -5.56
C LEU A 24 -1.92 -2.63 -6.77
N PRO A 25 -2.19 -1.33 -6.65
CA PRO A 25 -2.71 -0.53 -7.75
C PRO A 25 -1.69 -0.41 -8.89
N PHE A 26 -2.18 -0.17 -10.10
CA PHE A 26 -1.34 0.05 -11.26
C PHE A 26 -0.33 1.20 -11.01
N PRO A 27 0.98 1.01 -11.28
CA PRO A 27 2.01 1.97 -10.92
C PRO A 27 1.92 3.29 -11.70
N GLY A 28 1.37 3.25 -12.92
CA GLY A 28 1.30 4.39 -13.82
C GLY A 28 2.65 4.72 -14.44
N ILE A 29 2.91 6.01 -14.68
CA ILE A 29 4.16 6.49 -15.30
C ILE A 29 5.33 6.23 -14.34
N LEU A 30 6.36 5.54 -14.83
CA LEU A 30 7.57 5.23 -14.05
C LEU A 30 8.51 6.45 -13.95
N PRO A 31 9.39 6.49 -12.94
CA PRO A 31 10.27 7.63 -12.69
C PRO A 31 11.31 7.93 -13.77
N ASP A 32 11.63 6.97 -14.60
CA ASP A 32 12.55 7.11 -15.75
C ASP A 32 11.88 7.71 -16.99
N HIS A 33 10.56 7.91 -16.94
CA HIS A 33 9.82 8.53 -18.02
C HIS A 33 9.87 10.07 -17.91
N PRO A 34 10.11 10.82 -19.01
CA PRO A 34 10.22 12.28 -18.98
C PRO A 34 8.97 13.00 -18.44
N LEU A 35 7.78 12.42 -18.56
CA LEU A 35 6.54 13.00 -18.05
C LEU A 35 6.27 12.70 -16.56
N TYR A 36 7.18 12.01 -15.87
CA TYR A 36 6.99 11.65 -14.46
C TYR A 36 6.88 12.88 -13.56
N PHE A 37 7.56 13.98 -13.89
CA PHE A 37 7.46 15.22 -13.12
C PHE A 37 6.03 15.79 -13.09
N LEU A 38 5.28 15.67 -14.19
CA LEU A 38 3.88 16.11 -14.24
C LEU A 38 3.00 15.31 -13.27
N LYS A 39 3.26 14.00 -13.15
CA LYS A 39 2.61 13.17 -12.15
C LYS A 39 2.93 13.65 -10.73
N GLN A 40 4.20 13.98 -10.44
CA GLN A 40 4.60 14.47 -9.12
C GLN A 40 3.92 15.80 -8.78
N VAL A 41 3.84 16.73 -9.74
CA VAL A 41 3.14 18.01 -9.57
C VAL A 41 1.65 17.78 -9.26
N ARG A 42 0.98 16.94 -10.07
CA ARG A 42 -0.42 16.58 -9.83
C ARG A 42 -0.63 15.98 -8.43
N ASP A 43 0.19 15.01 -8.05
CA ASP A 43 0.08 14.31 -6.77
C ASP A 43 0.31 15.30 -5.60
N GLY A 44 1.24 16.24 -5.74
CA GLY A 44 1.48 17.30 -4.76
C GLY A 44 0.33 18.32 -4.63
N ILE A 45 -0.33 18.64 -5.74
CA ILE A 45 -1.56 19.47 -5.73
C ILE A 45 -2.68 18.71 -5.05
N MET A 46 -2.91 17.44 -5.39
CA MET A 46 -3.95 16.62 -4.79
C MET A 46 -3.75 16.48 -3.27
N ASP A 47 -2.51 16.26 -2.81
CA ASP A 47 -2.20 16.17 -1.38
C ASP A 47 -2.58 17.44 -0.60
N ARG A 48 -2.43 18.61 -1.22
CA ARG A 48 -2.82 19.90 -0.62
C ARG A 48 -4.32 20.15 -0.65
N LEU A 49 -5.02 19.71 -1.70
CA LEU A 49 -6.46 19.89 -1.87
C LEU A 49 -7.31 18.98 -0.98
N ILE A 50 -6.78 17.81 -0.59
CA ILE A 50 -7.49 16.90 0.30
C ILE A 50 -7.40 17.44 1.74
N VAL A 51 -8.49 18.01 2.22
CA VAL A 51 -8.58 18.60 3.58
C VAL A 51 -9.03 17.57 4.61
N ASP A 52 -9.89 16.62 4.23
CA ASP A 52 -10.39 15.57 5.13
C ASP A 52 -9.25 14.62 5.55
N PRO A 53 -8.96 14.49 6.86
CA PRO A 53 -7.83 13.68 7.34
C PRO A 53 -7.95 12.18 6.99
N LEU A 54 -9.15 11.63 6.97
CA LEU A 54 -9.39 10.23 6.66
C LEU A 54 -9.15 9.96 5.18
N ARG A 55 -9.70 10.80 4.30
CA ARG A 55 -9.43 10.74 2.84
C ARG A 55 -7.97 10.99 2.52
N LYS A 56 -7.32 11.87 3.26
CA LYS A 56 -5.89 12.14 3.11
C LYS A 56 -5.04 10.92 3.45
N ALA A 57 -5.37 10.23 4.54
CA ALA A 57 -4.72 8.97 4.89
C ALA A 57 -4.91 7.91 3.80
N GLU A 58 -6.12 7.73 3.27
CA GLU A 58 -6.37 6.81 2.15
C GLU A 58 -5.60 7.19 0.88
N PHE A 59 -5.51 8.48 0.56
CA PHE A 59 -4.69 8.97 -0.55
C PHE A 59 -3.21 8.64 -0.35
N HIS A 60 -2.69 8.81 0.86
CA HIS A 60 -1.31 8.48 1.19
C HIS A 60 -1.04 6.98 1.06
N VAL A 61 -1.93 6.12 1.54
CA VAL A 61 -1.83 4.67 1.33
C VAL A 61 -1.79 4.32 -0.16
N LEU A 62 -2.69 4.89 -0.96
CA LEU A 62 -2.70 4.70 -2.41
C LEU A 62 -1.39 5.14 -3.08
N GLN A 63 -0.80 6.25 -2.64
CA GLN A 63 0.46 6.76 -3.18
C GLN A 63 1.64 5.85 -2.80
N ALA A 64 1.63 5.29 -1.59
CA ALA A 64 2.63 4.34 -1.14
C ALA A 64 2.55 3.04 -1.95
N ASP A 65 1.37 2.45 -2.08
CA ASP A 65 1.14 1.21 -2.83
C ASP A 65 1.58 1.32 -4.30
N LYS A 66 1.27 2.46 -4.94
CA LYS A 66 1.73 2.73 -6.32
C LYS A 66 3.24 2.76 -6.41
N ARG A 67 3.93 3.37 -5.43
CA ARG A 67 5.40 3.45 -5.42
C ARG A 67 6.06 2.11 -5.14
N LEU A 68 5.47 1.30 -4.27
CA LEU A 68 5.93 -0.07 -4.06
C LEU A 68 5.85 -0.87 -5.37
N ASN A 69 4.72 -0.79 -6.08
CA ASN A 69 4.55 -1.49 -7.35
C ASN A 69 5.49 -0.95 -8.44
N MET A 70 5.77 0.37 -8.48
CA MET A 70 6.82 0.93 -9.35
C MET A 70 8.18 0.34 -9.02
N GLY A 71 8.55 0.26 -7.75
CA GLY A 71 9.81 -0.32 -7.30
C GLY A 71 9.95 -1.77 -7.74
N LYS A 72 8.90 -2.57 -7.59
CA LYS A 72 8.87 -3.96 -8.09
C LYS A 72 9.18 -4.03 -9.59
N VAL A 73 8.49 -3.25 -10.41
CA VAL A 73 8.69 -3.20 -11.88
C VAL A 73 10.12 -2.74 -12.21
N LEU A 74 10.66 -1.75 -11.49
CA LEU A 74 12.01 -1.26 -11.72
C LEU A 74 13.09 -2.30 -11.37
N VAL A 75 12.92 -3.11 -10.32
CA VAL A 75 13.82 -4.23 -10.02
C VAL A 75 13.77 -5.27 -11.15
N GLU A 76 12.60 -5.60 -11.66
CA GLU A 76 12.44 -6.50 -12.83
C GLU A 76 13.16 -5.94 -14.08
N GLN A 77 13.19 -4.62 -14.24
CA GLN A 77 13.92 -3.92 -15.31
C GLN A 77 15.42 -3.71 -15.02
N LYS A 78 15.95 -4.26 -13.92
CA LYS A 78 17.36 -4.08 -13.49
C LYS A 78 17.73 -2.63 -13.15
N LYS A 79 16.76 -1.80 -12.79
CA LYS A 79 16.93 -0.40 -12.34
C LYS A 79 16.84 -0.32 -10.81
N GLU A 80 17.60 -1.15 -10.12
CA GLU A 80 17.47 -1.42 -8.69
C GLU A 80 17.66 -0.17 -7.80
N LYS A 81 18.62 0.69 -8.14
CA LYS A 81 18.86 1.95 -7.40
C LYS A 81 17.65 2.88 -7.49
N LEU A 82 17.06 3.01 -8.67
CA LEU A 82 15.87 3.82 -8.86
C LEU A 82 14.65 3.21 -8.15
N ALA A 83 14.57 1.88 -8.10
CA ALA A 83 13.56 1.16 -7.34
C ALA A 83 13.61 1.49 -5.84
N GLU A 84 14.80 1.43 -5.23
CA GLU A 84 15.04 1.81 -3.83
C GLU A 84 14.57 3.24 -3.54
N GLU A 85 14.99 4.21 -4.38
CA GLU A 85 14.59 5.62 -4.23
C GLU A 85 13.07 5.82 -4.28
N VAL A 86 12.38 5.12 -5.17
CA VAL A 86 10.92 5.20 -5.30
C VAL A 86 10.20 4.56 -4.12
N ILE A 87 10.66 3.41 -3.67
CA ILE A 87 10.12 2.70 -2.52
C ILE A 87 10.27 3.56 -1.27
N SER A 88 11.45 4.12 -1.01
CA SER A 88 11.70 5.01 0.12
C SER A 88 10.77 6.23 0.13
N LYS A 89 10.44 6.79 -1.04
CA LYS A 89 9.41 7.83 -1.16
C LYS A 89 8.01 7.31 -0.83
N GLY A 90 7.72 6.06 -1.16
CA GLY A 90 6.45 5.39 -0.81
C GLY A 90 6.29 5.26 0.70
N GLU A 91 7.33 4.88 1.41
CA GLU A 91 7.32 4.73 2.88
C GLU A 91 7.00 6.03 3.61
N LYS A 92 7.47 7.17 3.10
CA LYS A 92 7.10 8.49 3.65
C LYS A 92 5.60 8.76 3.55
N TYR A 93 4.93 8.21 2.55
CA TYR A 93 3.47 8.29 2.47
C TYR A 93 2.79 7.36 3.47
N LEU A 94 3.31 6.15 3.71
CA LEU A 94 2.80 5.28 4.78
C LEU A 94 2.96 5.94 6.16
N GLU A 95 4.12 6.52 6.43
CA GLU A 95 4.37 7.26 7.68
C GLU A 95 3.36 8.41 7.86
N ARG A 96 3.09 9.18 6.80
CA ARG A 96 2.10 10.26 6.83
C ARG A 96 0.69 9.74 7.06
N ALA A 97 0.33 8.60 6.48
CA ALA A 97 -0.97 7.97 6.71
C ALA A 97 -1.13 7.57 8.18
N VAL A 98 -0.15 6.86 8.75
CA VAL A 98 -0.16 6.42 10.14
C VAL A 98 -0.18 7.61 11.10
N SER A 99 0.75 8.56 10.95
CA SER A 99 0.83 9.74 11.82
C SER A 99 -0.41 10.63 11.73
N GLY A 100 -0.99 10.79 10.54
CA GLY A 100 -2.23 11.54 10.35
C GLY A 100 -3.42 10.89 11.06
N LEU A 101 -3.55 9.56 11.00
CA LEU A 101 -4.60 8.83 11.73
C LEU A 101 -4.38 8.83 13.24
N MET A 102 -3.13 8.75 13.70
CA MET A 102 -2.79 8.89 15.12
C MET A 102 -3.17 10.27 15.66
N ALA A 103 -2.85 11.33 14.91
CA ALA A 103 -3.26 12.69 15.25
C ALA A 103 -4.79 12.85 15.27
N TYR A 104 -5.50 12.24 14.30
CA TYR A 104 -6.96 12.24 14.28
C TYR A 104 -7.56 11.55 15.51
N LYS A 105 -7.02 10.39 15.91
CA LYS A 105 -7.43 9.66 17.10
C LYS A 105 -7.15 10.45 18.39
N SER A 106 -6.02 11.15 18.48
CA SER A 106 -5.65 11.95 19.65
C SER A 106 -6.59 13.12 19.91
N LEU A 107 -7.34 13.57 18.89
CA LEU A 107 -8.41 14.57 19.04
C LEU A 107 -9.73 13.97 19.56
N GLY A 108 -9.71 12.72 20.03
CA GLY A 108 -10.91 12.02 20.52
C GLY A 108 -11.83 11.53 19.41
N ARG A 109 -11.38 11.49 18.18
CA ARG A 109 -12.16 11.05 17.01
C ARG A 109 -11.86 9.58 16.67
N PRO A 110 -12.86 8.68 16.66
CA PRO A 110 -12.63 7.28 16.33
C PRO A 110 -12.22 7.13 14.84
N VAL A 111 -11.15 6.37 14.59
CA VAL A 111 -10.75 6.02 13.22
C VAL A 111 -11.65 4.87 12.74
N PRO A 112 -12.29 4.99 11.55
CA PRO A 112 -13.12 3.92 11.00
C PRO A 112 -12.34 2.62 10.81
N ALA A 113 -12.93 1.49 11.21
CA ALA A 113 -12.32 0.16 11.11
C ALA A 113 -11.92 -0.18 9.67
N SER A 114 -12.68 0.26 8.67
CA SER A 114 -12.37 0.06 7.25
C SER A 114 -11.05 0.72 6.82
N ILE A 115 -10.73 1.87 7.39
CA ILE A 115 -9.46 2.58 7.09
C ILE A 115 -8.29 1.87 7.78
N ILE A 116 -8.49 1.43 9.02
CA ILE A 116 -7.49 0.64 9.75
C ILE A 116 -7.20 -0.67 9.02
N ASP A 117 -8.24 -1.39 8.58
CA ASP A 117 -8.10 -2.64 7.81
C ASP A 117 -7.33 -2.40 6.51
N LYS A 118 -7.70 -1.38 5.73
CA LYS A 118 -7.03 -1.02 4.49
C LYS A 118 -5.54 -0.72 4.71
N LEU A 119 -5.21 0.07 5.73
CA LEU A 119 -3.83 0.40 6.08
C LEU A 119 -3.06 -0.84 6.54
N THR A 120 -3.66 -1.68 7.38
CA THR A 120 -3.06 -2.94 7.86
C THR A 120 -2.72 -3.85 6.68
N ARG A 121 -3.66 -4.07 5.77
CA ARG A 121 -3.45 -4.91 4.57
C ARG A 121 -2.41 -4.33 3.61
N SER A 122 -2.38 -3.02 3.44
CA SER A 122 -1.33 -2.34 2.67
C SER A 122 0.04 -2.60 3.28
N LEU A 123 0.21 -2.41 4.59
CA LEU A 123 1.47 -2.66 5.30
C LEU A 123 1.89 -4.13 5.23
N GLU A 124 0.96 -5.07 5.36
CA GLU A 124 1.24 -6.51 5.16
C GLU A 124 1.78 -6.77 3.75
N LYS A 125 1.17 -6.16 2.73
CA LYS A 125 1.62 -6.30 1.34
C LYS A 125 2.98 -5.65 1.10
N HIS A 126 3.26 -4.52 1.73
CA HIS A 126 4.59 -3.89 1.68
C HIS A 126 5.66 -4.81 2.29
N VAL A 127 5.40 -5.45 3.43
CA VAL A 127 6.33 -6.41 4.04
C VAL A 127 6.57 -7.60 3.11
N GLU A 128 5.51 -8.17 2.52
CA GLU A 128 5.61 -9.29 1.57
C GLU A 128 6.52 -8.94 0.38
N VAL A 129 6.22 -7.83 -0.30
CA VAL A 129 6.94 -7.42 -1.51
C VAL A 129 8.38 -7.00 -1.18
N LEU A 130 8.60 -6.24 -0.10
CA LEU A 130 9.95 -5.85 0.30
C LEU A 130 10.82 -7.05 0.67
N THR A 131 10.25 -8.06 1.32
CA THR A 131 10.97 -9.32 1.61
C THR A 131 11.43 -10.01 0.33
N ASP A 132 10.57 -10.08 -0.68
CA ASP A 132 10.91 -10.64 -2.00
C ASP A 132 11.98 -9.80 -2.72
N LEU A 133 11.88 -8.47 -2.67
CA LEU A 133 12.85 -7.58 -3.31
C LEU A 133 14.22 -7.62 -2.63
N VAL A 134 14.28 -7.69 -1.31
CA VAL A 134 15.53 -7.88 -0.55
C VAL A 134 16.23 -9.16 -0.97
N ALA A 135 15.49 -10.26 -1.18
CA ALA A 135 16.04 -11.53 -1.63
C ALA A 135 16.56 -11.49 -3.07
N LYS A 136 16.06 -10.58 -3.90
CA LYS A 136 16.41 -10.44 -5.33
C LYS A 136 17.52 -9.42 -5.61
N THR A 137 17.91 -8.63 -4.62
CA THR A 137 18.91 -7.55 -4.75
C THR A 137 20.15 -7.84 -3.92
N SER A 138 21.21 -7.05 -4.10
CA SER A 138 22.47 -7.19 -3.37
C SER A 138 23.10 -5.84 -3.05
N GLY A 139 24.15 -5.85 -2.22
CA GLY A 139 24.96 -4.69 -1.89
C GLY A 139 24.18 -3.58 -1.20
N THR A 140 24.45 -2.34 -1.60
CA THR A 140 23.84 -1.14 -0.98
C THR A 140 22.33 -1.07 -1.18
N VAL A 141 21.84 -1.51 -2.34
CA VAL A 141 20.40 -1.56 -2.62
C VAL A 141 19.69 -2.54 -1.69
N GLN A 142 20.23 -3.73 -1.50
CA GLN A 142 19.68 -4.70 -0.56
C GLN A 142 19.64 -4.13 0.87
N SER A 143 20.70 -3.44 1.30
CA SER A 143 20.75 -2.79 2.62
C SER A 143 19.69 -1.69 2.76
N GLY A 144 19.50 -0.87 1.73
CA GLY A 144 18.44 0.15 1.69
C GLY A 144 17.04 -0.47 1.78
N LEU A 145 16.76 -1.52 0.98
CA LEU A 145 15.47 -2.21 1.01
C LEU A 145 15.23 -2.97 2.34
N THR A 146 16.29 -3.44 2.99
CA THR A 146 16.18 -4.02 4.34
C THR A 146 15.78 -2.96 5.36
N GLY A 147 16.38 -1.76 5.29
CA GLY A 147 15.96 -0.62 6.12
C GLY A 147 14.50 -0.24 5.89
N SER A 148 14.06 -0.26 4.64
CA SER A 148 12.66 -0.07 4.24
C SER A 148 11.73 -1.10 4.87
N LEU A 149 12.11 -2.37 4.81
CA LEU A 149 11.35 -3.47 5.41
C LEU A 149 11.20 -3.30 6.94
N ASP A 150 12.29 -2.95 7.62
CA ASP A 150 12.28 -2.74 9.07
C ASP A 150 11.41 -1.52 9.44
N PHE A 151 11.46 -0.47 8.63
CA PHE A 151 10.62 0.70 8.83
C PHE A 151 9.12 0.39 8.68
N VAL A 152 8.75 -0.37 7.65
CA VAL A 152 7.34 -0.79 7.45
C VAL A 152 6.86 -1.68 8.60
N LYS A 153 7.69 -2.61 9.10
CA LYS A 153 7.37 -3.41 10.30
C LYS A 153 7.15 -2.56 11.53
N LYS A 154 7.94 -1.50 11.71
CA LYS A 154 7.72 -0.53 12.79
C LYS A 154 6.35 0.14 12.66
N LEU A 155 5.97 0.58 11.45
CA LEU A 155 4.67 1.18 11.20
C LEU A 155 3.51 0.21 11.48
N GLN A 156 3.67 -1.10 11.20
CA GLN A 156 2.68 -2.11 11.59
C GLN A 156 2.44 -2.11 13.11
N GLY A 157 3.50 -2.02 13.91
CA GLY A 157 3.38 -1.92 15.37
C GLY A 157 2.66 -0.64 15.83
N GLU A 158 2.81 0.46 15.09
CA GLU A 158 2.10 1.72 15.39
C GLU A 158 0.62 1.64 15.05
N VAL A 159 0.25 0.97 13.97
CA VAL A 159 -1.16 0.79 13.55
C VAL A 159 -1.96 -0.01 14.57
N GLU A 160 -1.34 -0.95 15.31
CA GLU A 160 -2.03 -1.66 16.40
C GLU A 160 -2.58 -0.71 17.46
N LYS A 161 -1.95 0.44 17.67
CA LYS A 161 -2.43 1.48 18.59
C LYS A 161 -3.66 2.25 18.06
N LEU A 162 -3.99 2.11 16.79
CA LEU A 162 -5.19 2.71 16.21
C LEU A 162 -6.46 1.88 16.47
N LYS A 163 -6.30 0.59 16.71
CA LYS A 163 -7.38 -0.33 17.09
C LYS A 163 -7.84 -0.05 18.51
#